data_3c18421ac93d78e71f662f0ea478bfd8
#
_entry.id   3c18421ac93d78e71f662f0ea478bfd8
#
_cell.length_a   1.000
_cell.length_b   1.000
_cell.length_c   1.000
_cell.angle_alpha   90.00
_cell.angle_beta   90.00
_cell.angle_gamma   90.00
#
_symmetry.space_group_name_H-M   'P 1'
#
loop_
_entity.id
_entity.type
_entity.pdbx_description
1 polymer ?
#
loop_
_entity_poly.entity_id
_entity_poly.type
_entity_poly.pdbx_seq_one_letter_code
_entity_poly.pdbx_strand_id
1 'polypeptide(L)'
;MAVQGTEGVQALAQSGAHFAHVKSKRHPSMKKFILGTKNKMDLIDLSATEEFLAAAKTTIERYGAEGKTVMFVAGKREAVKVTKAIAESLGMPYVAGRWLGGTLTNFSEIRKRINRMSDLESMRESGELAKKYKKLERLMLSREEDRLKERMGGLAGLSKTPDLLVIVDTNSESIAVNEAKLTHVPIIGIMSTDCDVKDATYPIVANDASVKTVTYILNELAASFKAGRDGSKKEEA
;
A
#
# COMPACT_ATOMS: atom_id res chain seq x y z
N MET A 1 18.94 -21.98 -15.76
CA MET A 1 19.89 -20.86 -15.96
C MET A 1 20.06 -20.19 -14.60
N ALA A 2 21.28 -20.18 -14.05
CA ALA A 2 21.58 -19.48 -12.82
C ALA A 2 21.52 -17.97 -13.11
N VAL A 3 20.70 -17.23 -12.37
CA VAL A 3 20.67 -15.77 -12.41
C VAL A 3 21.97 -15.31 -11.76
N GLN A 4 22.98 -14.98 -12.57
CA GLN A 4 24.15 -14.24 -12.12
C GLN A 4 23.70 -12.78 -11.96
N GLY A 5 23.34 -12.40 -10.75
CA GLY A 5 22.85 -11.07 -10.41
C GLY A 5 23.40 -10.63 -9.06
N THR A 6 23.23 -9.35 -8.76
CA THR A 6 23.49 -8.74 -7.46
C THR A 6 22.75 -9.49 -6.35
N GLU A 7 23.13 -9.32 -5.09
CA GLU A 7 22.44 -9.92 -3.93
C GLU A 7 20.94 -9.63 -3.96
N GLY A 8 20.54 -8.43 -4.43
CA GLY A 8 19.13 -8.03 -4.58
C GLY A 8 18.35 -8.87 -5.59
N VAL A 9 18.92 -9.14 -6.77
CA VAL A 9 18.31 -10.02 -7.78
C VAL A 9 18.16 -11.43 -7.25
N GLN A 10 19.13 -11.95 -6.51
CA GLN A 10 19.03 -13.28 -5.90
C GLN A 10 17.92 -13.37 -4.86
N ALA A 11 17.79 -12.37 -3.99
CA ALA A 11 16.71 -12.29 -2.99
C ALA A 11 15.33 -12.18 -3.65
N LEU A 12 15.19 -11.36 -4.70
CA LEU A 12 13.98 -11.28 -5.52
C LEU A 12 13.65 -12.63 -6.18
N ALA A 13 14.63 -13.33 -6.72
CA ALA A 13 14.43 -14.65 -7.33
C ALA A 13 13.96 -15.69 -6.31
N GLN A 14 14.55 -15.71 -5.11
CA GLN A 14 14.16 -16.61 -4.01
C GLN A 14 12.76 -16.32 -3.48
N SER A 15 12.31 -15.05 -3.50
CA SER A 15 10.95 -14.67 -3.13
C SER A 15 9.90 -15.07 -4.18
N GLY A 16 10.32 -15.45 -5.40
CA GLY A 16 9.45 -15.79 -6.52
C GLY A 16 8.94 -14.57 -7.30
N ALA A 17 9.67 -13.45 -7.25
CA ALA A 17 9.30 -12.19 -7.89
C ALA A 17 9.23 -12.27 -9.42
N HIS A 18 9.94 -13.23 -10.03
CA HIS A 18 10.00 -13.44 -11.48
C HIS A 18 8.75 -14.10 -12.10
N PHE A 19 7.88 -14.69 -11.28
CA PHE A 19 6.63 -15.28 -11.80
C PHE A 19 5.57 -14.21 -12.02
N ALA A 20 4.90 -14.25 -13.16
CA ALA A 20 3.83 -13.33 -13.49
C ALA A 20 2.54 -14.05 -13.89
N HIS A 21 1.56 -13.30 -14.31
CA HIS A 21 0.30 -13.84 -14.81
C HIS A 21 0.46 -14.58 -16.14
N VAL A 22 -0.59 -15.29 -16.55
CA VAL A 22 -0.65 -15.94 -17.85
C VAL A 22 -0.58 -14.90 -18.97
N LYS A 23 0.08 -15.26 -20.08
CA LYS A 23 0.27 -14.39 -21.27
C LYS A 23 -1.02 -13.73 -21.76
N SER A 24 -2.18 -14.40 -21.61
CA SER A 24 -3.48 -13.86 -22.04
C SER A 24 -3.95 -12.64 -21.25
N LYS A 25 -3.43 -12.44 -20.02
CA LYS A 25 -3.75 -11.29 -19.17
C LYS A 25 -2.72 -10.16 -19.27
N ARG A 26 -1.68 -10.37 -20.05
CA ARG A 26 -0.58 -9.40 -20.19
C ARG A 26 -1.09 -8.06 -20.74
N HIS A 27 -0.81 -6.98 -20.04
CA HIS A 27 -1.02 -5.64 -20.55
C HIS A 27 0.08 -5.28 -21.58
N PRO A 28 -0.23 -4.60 -22.70
CA PRO A 28 0.75 -4.27 -23.75
C PRO A 28 1.97 -3.48 -23.24
N SER A 29 1.79 -2.56 -22.28
CA SER A 29 2.87 -1.75 -21.70
C SER A 29 3.93 -2.56 -20.95
N MET A 30 3.57 -3.76 -20.48
CA MET A 30 4.47 -4.65 -19.73
C MET A 30 5.40 -5.51 -20.58
N LYS A 31 5.20 -5.53 -21.91
CA LYS A 31 5.97 -6.40 -22.81
C LYS A 31 7.50 -6.25 -22.67
N LYS A 32 7.98 -5.05 -22.42
CA LYS A 32 9.41 -4.73 -22.30
C LYS A 32 10.08 -5.26 -21.02
N PHE A 33 9.30 -5.66 -20.01
CA PHE A 33 9.79 -6.17 -18.73
C PHE A 33 9.70 -7.70 -18.63
N ILE A 34 9.42 -8.39 -19.73
CA ILE A 34 9.22 -9.82 -19.76
C ILE A 34 10.39 -10.47 -20.51
N LEU A 35 11.15 -11.32 -19.81
CA LEU A 35 12.24 -12.12 -20.38
C LEU A 35 11.72 -13.21 -21.33
N GLY A 36 10.57 -13.79 -21.04
CA GLY A 36 10.01 -14.88 -21.81
C GLY A 36 8.73 -15.42 -21.22
N THR A 37 8.17 -16.47 -21.86
CA THR A 37 6.97 -17.16 -21.39
C THR A 37 7.27 -18.65 -21.24
N LYS A 38 7.02 -19.23 -20.08
CA LYS A 38 7.16 -20.65 -19.79
C LYS A 38 5.84 -21.21 -19.27
N ASN A 39 5.37 -22.32 -19.81
CA ASN A 39 4.08 -22.93 -19.43
C ASN A 39 2.89 -21.94 -19.44
N LYS A 40 2.81 -21.10 -20.46
CA LYS A 40 1.81 -20.02 -20.62
C LYS A 40 1.90 -18.88 -19.58
N MET A 41 2.84 -18.92 -18.65
CA MET A 41 3.10 -17.88 -17.65
C MET A 41 4.28 -17.03 -18.10
N ASP A 42 4.19 -15.73 -17.91
CA ASP A 42 5.25 -14.80 -18.20
C ASP A 42 6.33 -14.82 -17.11
N LEU A 43 7.56 -14.53 -17.50
CA LEU A 43 8.69 -14.40 -16.59
C LEU A 43 9.18 -12.95 -16.63
N ILE A 44 9.16 -12.29 -15.48
CA ILE A 44 9.60 -10.90 -15.32
C ILE A 44 11.13 -10.83 -15.29
N ASP A 45 11.68 -9.77 -15.85
CA ASP A 45 13.10 -9.43 -15.76
C ASP A 45 13.39 -8.82 -14.37
N LEU A 46 14.09 -9.58 -13.54
CA LEU A 46 14.45 -9.15 -12.19
C LEU A 46 15.50 -8.04 -12.16
N SER A 47 16.30 -7.88 -13.20
CA SER A 47 17.26 -6.78 -13.28
C SER A 47 16.53 -5.45 -13.37
N ALA A 48 15.50 -5.38 -14.22
CA ALA A 48 14.63 -4.21 -14.31
C ALA A 48 13.84 -3.98 -12.98
N THR A 49 13.39 -5.08 -12.35
CA THR A 49 12.72 -4.99 -11.03
C THR A 49 13.62 -4.35 -9.98
N GLU A 50 14.91 -4.74 -9.92
CA GLU A 50 15.88 -4.20 -8.98
C GLU A 50 16.13 -2.71 -9.22
N GLU A 51 16.28 -2.27 -10.47
CA GLU A 51 16.43 -0.86 -10.83
C GLU A 51 15.22 -0.02 -10.38
N PHE A 52 14.02 -0.50 -10.64
CA PHE A 52 12.78 0.17 -10.20
C PHE A 52 12.65 0.20 -8.68
N LEU A 53 13.00 -0.89 -8.01
CA LEU A 53 12.99 -0.94 -6.55
C LEU A 53 13.99 0.06 -5.97
N ALA A 54 15.19 0.18 -6.53
CA ALA A 54 16.20 1.14 -6.09
C ALA A 54 15.69 2.59 -6.25
N ALA A 55 15.08 2.93 -7.39
CA ALA A 55 14.48 4.25 -7.60
C ALA A 55 13.33 4.55 -6.62
N ALA A 56 12.49 3.56 -6.34
CA ALA A 56 11.41 3.68 -5.36
C ALA A 56 11.96 3.86 -3.92
N LYS A 57 13.03 3.13 -3.56
CA LYS A 57 13.72 3.26 -2.26
C LYS A 57 14.28 4.66 -2.06
N THR A 58 14.99 5.21 -3.04
CA THR A 58 15.50 6.59 -2.98
C THR A 58 14.39 7.61 -2.82
N THR A 59 13.27 7.38 -3.52
CA THR A 59 12.12 8.28 -3.41
C THR A 59 11.49 8.22 -2.03
N ILE A 60 11.18 7.03 -1.52
CA ILE A 60 10.49 6.89 -0.22
C ILE A 60 11.38 7.32 0.96
N GLU A 61 12.70 7.17 0.83
CA GLU A 61 13.70 7.66 1.79
C GLU A 61 13.64 9.19 1.90
N ARG A 62 13.60 9.90 0.77
CA ARG A 62 13.40 11.35 0.73
C ARG A 62 12.10 11.78 1.40
N TYR A 63 10.99 11.06 1.15
CA TYR A 63 9.71 11.34 1.83
C TYR A 63 9.80 11.11 3.34
N GLY A 64 10.56 10.12 3.78
CA GLY A 64 10.87 9.90 5.19
C GLY A 64 11.65 11.05 5.81
N ALA A 65 12.70 11.53 5.14
CA ALA A 65 13.52 12.67 5.58
C ALA A 65 12.72 13.98 5.65
N GLU A 66 11.80 14.20 4.71
CA GLU A 66 10.95 15.38 4.69
C GLU A 66 9.73 15.29 5.65
N GLY A 67 9.61 14.22 6.44
CA GLY A 67 8.49 14.02 7.37
C GLY A 67 7.12 13.93 6.68
N LYS A 68 7.08 13.53 5.41
CA LYS A 68 5.86 13.42 4.62
C LYS A 68 5.05 12.17 4.96
N THR A 69 3.75 12.25 4.73
CA THR A 69 2.82 11.14 5.00
C THR A 69 2.75 10.19 3.81
N VAL A 70 3.11 8.94 4.03
CA VAL A 70 3.01 7.85 3.05
C VAL A 70 1.86 6.94 3.44
N MET A 71 0.91 6.69 2.52
CA MET A 71 -0.19 5.78 2.76
C MET A 71 0.02 4.46 2.02
N PHE A 72 -0.20 3.34 2.72
CA PHE A 72 -0.08 2.00 2.16
C PHE A 72 -1.46 1.44 1.81
N VAL A 73 -1.60 0.88 0.59
CA VAL A 73 -2.88 0.38 0.06
C VAL A 73 -2.71 -1.04 -0.46
N ALA A 74 -3.54 -1.96 0.03
CA ALA A 74 -3.59 -3.33 -0.45
C ALA A 74 -4.96 -3.97 -0.24
N GLY A 75 -5.61 -4.40 -1.32
CA GLY A 75 -6.86 -5.15 -1.29
C GLY A 75 -6.69 -6.65 -1.46
N LYS A 76 -5.59 -7.10 -2.08
CA LYS A 76 -5.30 -8.54 -2.24
C LYS A 76 -5.07 -9.22 -0.90
N ARG A 77 -5.68 -10.40 -0.70
CA ARG A 77 -5.58 -11.18 0.55
C ARG A 77 -4.15 -11.47 0.97
N GLU A 78 -3.28 -11.72 -0.02
CA GLU A 78 -1.86 -12.00 0.15
C GLU A 78 -1.09 -10.80 0.71
N ALA A 79 -1.51 -9.58 0.37
CA ALA A 79 -0.84 -8.34 0.74
C ALA A 79 -1.41 -7.68 2.02
N VAL A 80 -2.69 -7.86 2.31
CA VAL A 80 -3.43 -7.18 3.40
C VAL A 80 -2.70 -7.24 4.74
N LYS A 81 -2.33 -8.46 5.19
CA LYS A 81 -1.70 -8.64 6.51
C LYS A 81 -0.33 -7.99 6.60
N VAL A 82 0.47 -8.14 5.55
CA VAL A 82 1.84 -7.61 5.49
C VAL A 82 1.81 -6.09 5.44
N THR A 83 0.98 -5.53 4.56
CA THR A 83 0.81 -4.07 4.40
C THR A 83 0.36 -3.41 5.70
N LYS A 84 -0.62 -4.01 6.40
CA LYS A 84 -1.08 -3.54 7.70
C LYS A 84 0.06 -3.52 8.72
N ALA A 85 0.76 -4.65 8.90
CA ALA A 85 1.83 -4.76 9.89
C ALA A 85 2.98 -3.77 9.64
N ILE A 86 3.36 -3.57 8.37
CA ILE A 86 4.42 -2.64 7.99
C ILE A 86 3.97 -1.19 8.23
N ALA A 87 2.79 -0.80 7.78
CA ALA A 87 2.28 0.55 7.98
C ALA A 87 2.15 0.90 9.47
N GLU A 88 1.63 -0.02 10.29
CA GLU A 88 1.57 0.15 11.75
C GLU A 88 2.97 0.30 12.37
N SER A 89 3.97 -0.46 11.91
CA SER A 89 5.35 -0.34 12.40
C SER A 89 6.01 1.00 12.08
N LEU A 90 5.53 1.67 11.03
CA LEU A 90 5.99 2.99 10.60
C LEU A 90 5.18 4.14 11.22
N GLY A 91 4.02 3.84 11.81
CA GLY A 91 3.04 4.83 12.24
C GLY A 91 2.37 5.55 11.05
N MET A 92 2.30 4.90 9.89
CA MET A 92 1.74 5.47 8.67
C MET A 92 0.31 4.98 8.40
N PRO A 93 -0.54 5.80 7.76
CA PRO A 93 -1.90 5.41 7.41
C PRO A 93 -1.91 4.28 6.39
N TYR A 94 -2.95 3.45 6.44
CA TYR A 94 -3.11 2.34 5.50
C TYR A 94 -4.58 2.04 5.19
N VAL A 95 -4.79 1.44 4.02
CA VAL A 95 -6.04 0.78 3.64
C VAL A 95 -5.72 -0.68 3.34
N ALA A 96 -6.07 -1.57 4.28
CA ALA A 96 -5.85 -3.00 4.15
C ALA A 96 -7.20 -3.69 3.92
N GLY A 97 -7.58 -3.85 2.66
CA GLY A 97 -8.87 -4.36 2.22
C GLY A 97 -9.46 -3.47 1.11
N ARG A 98 -10.78 -3.27 1.12
CA ARG A 98 -11.44 -2.53 0.06
C ARG A 98 -11.20 -1.02 0.19
N TRP A 99 -10.66 -0.41 -0.86
CA TRP A 99 -10.61 1.05 -0.99
C TRP A 99 -12.00 1.70 -0.94
N LEU A 100 -12.13 2.78 -0.22
CA LEU A 100 -13.36 3.57 -0.17
C LEU A 100 -13.26 4.72 -1.15
N GLY A 101 -14.16 4.75 -2.14
CA GLY A 101 -14.24 5.87 -3.06
C GLY A 101 -14.40 7.19 -2.33
N GLY A 102 -13.66 8.21 -2.78
CA GLY A 102 -13.62 9.52 -2.14
C GLY A 102 -12.54 9.68 -1.04
N THR A 103 -11.71 8.66 -0.79
CA THR A 103 -10.66 8.75 0.24
C THR A 103 -9.67 9.89 -0.04
N LEU A 104 -9.36 10.17 -1.29
CA LEU A 104 -8.53 11.32 -1.68
C LEU A 104 -9.37 12.48 -2.23
N THR A 105 -10.31 12.18 -3.11
CA THR A 105 -11.09 13.19 -3.83
C THR A 105 -12.16 13.87 -2.96
N ASN A 106 -12.63 13.20 -1.92
CA ASN A 106 -13.61 13.74 -0.96
C ASN A 106 -13.18 13.50 0.49
N PHE A 107 -11.96 13.92 0.78
CA PHE A 107 -11.33 13.69 2.09
C PHE A 107 -12.14 14.29 3.26
N SER A 108 -12.86 15.40 3.05
CA SER A 108 -13.69 16.02 4.07
C SER A 108 -14.79 15.07 4.61
N GLU A 109 -15.44 14.31 3.74
CA GLU A 109 -16.45 13.34 4.16
C GLU A 109 -15.83 12.10 4.83
N ILE A 110 -14.67 11.67 4.36
CA ILE A 110 -13.90 10.61 5.03
C ILE A 110 -13.49 11.05 6.44
N ARG A 111 -13.03 12.29 6.59
CA ARG A 111 -12.67 12.86 7.90
C ARG A 111 -13.85 12.90 8.87
N LYS A 112 -15.03 13.26 8.43
CA LYS A 112 -16.25 13.21 9.26
C LYS A 112 -16.52 11.79 9.78
N ARG A 113 -16.34 10.78 8.96
CA ARG A 113 -16.54 9.38 9.34
C ARG A 113 -15.46 8.88 10.30
N ILE A 114 -14.20 9.30 10.11
CA ILE A 114 -13.11 9.02 11.05
C ILE A 114 -13.42 9.66 12.41
N ASN A 115 -13.83 10.91 12.44
CA ASN A 115 -14.24 11.59 13.67
C ASN A 115 -15.41 10.85 14.36
N ARG A 116 -16.43 10.45 13.58
CA ARG A 116 -17.56 9.65 14.10
C ARG A 116 -17.10 8.33 14.73
N MET A 117 -16.11 7.65 14.12
CA MET A 117 -15.52 6.44 14.69
C MET A 117 -14.84 6.72 16.03
N SER A 118 -14.06 7.80 16.12
CA SER A 118 -13.38 8.22 17.35
C SER A 118 -14.38 8.61 18.45
N ASP A 119 -15.47 9.31 18.09
CA ASP A 119 -16.53 9.69 19.02
C ASP A 119 -17.21 8.45 19.63
N LEU A 120 -17.55 7.46 18.78
CA LEU A 120 -18.17 6.21 19.24
C LEU A 120 -17.24 5.43 20.18
N GLU A 121 -15.94 5.38 19.86
CA GLU A 121 -14.92 4.75 20.70
C GLU A 121 -14.82 5.43 22.06
N SER A 122 -14.72 6.77 22.08
CA SER A 122 -14.69 7.57 23.31
C SER A 122 -15.95 7.39 24.17
N MET A 123 -17.14 7.38 23.54
CA MET A 123 -18.41 7.14 24.24
C MET A 123 -18.48 5.73 24.84
N ARG A 124 -17.88 4.74 24.18
CA ARG A 124 -17.82 3.37 24.69
C ARG A 124 -16.88 3.29 25.89
N GLU A 125 -15.68 3.86 25.80
CA GLU A 125 -14.66 3.83 26.84
C GLU A 125 -15.08 4.59 28.10
N SER A 126 -15.75 5.74 27.93
CA SER A 126 -16.29 6.54 29.04
C SER A 126 -17.54 5.93 29.71
N GLY A 127 -18.11 4.86 29.12
CA GLY A 127 -19.37 4.26 29.59
C GLY A 127 -20.61 5.10 29.29
N GLU A 128 -20.49 6.16 28.53
CA GLU A 128 -21.58 7.09 28.18
C GLU A 128 -22.69 6.39 27.38
N LEU A 129 -22.28 5.42 26.50
CA LEU A 129 -23.25 4.59 25.77
C LEU A 129 -24.19 3.82 26.67
N ALA A 130 -23.73 3.36 27.86
CA ALA A 130 -24.55 2.62 28.79
C ALA A 130 -25.56 3.51 29.51
N LYS A 131 -25.22 4.78 29.70
CA LYS A 131 -26.06 5.77 30.44
C LYS A 131 -27.12 6.40 29.54
N LYS A 132 -26.78 6.67 28.27
CA LYS A 132 -27.65 7.45 27.36
C LYS A 132 -28.55 6.61 26.46
N TYR A 133 -28.15 5.36 26.13
CA TYR A 133 -28.81 4.57 25.09
C TYR A 133 -29.38 3.25 25.61
N LYS A 134 -30.54 2.83 25.06
CA LYS A 134 -31.19 1.55 25.35
C LYS A 134 -30.34 0.38 24.75
N LYS A 135 -30.60 -0.84 25.21
CA LYS A 135 -29.82 -2.05 24.81
C LYS A 135 -29.74 -2.24 23.30
N LEU A 136 -30.85 -2.03 22.57
CA LEU A 136 -30.88 -2.16 21.12
C LEU A 136 -30.05 -1.08 20.43
N GLU A 137 -30.17 0.17 20.86
CA GLU A 137 -29.44 1.29 20.29
C GLU A 137 -27.92 1.12 20.50
N ARG A 138 -27.51 0.67 21.69
CA ARG A 138 -26.10 0.34 21.98
C ARG A 138 -25.56 -0.73 21.04
N LEU A 139 -26.35 -1.76 20.75
CA LEU A 139 -25.97 -2.81 19.80
C LEU A 139 -25.81 -2.23 18.39
N MET A 140 -26.70 -1.32 17.97
CA MET A 140 -26.57 -0.68 16.65
C MET A 140 -25.35 0.22 16.54
N LEU A 141 -25.06 1.01 17.58
CA LEU A 141 -23.87 1.87 17.63
C LEU A 141 -22.57 1.05 17.69
N SER A 142 -22.54 -0.05 18.45
CA SER A 142 -21.38 -0.97 18.43
C SER A 142 -21.13 -1.57 17.05
N ARG A 143 -22.19 -1.99 16.35
CA ARG A 143 -22.06 -2.50 14.96
C ARG A 143 -21.63 -1.41 13.97
N GLU A 144 -22.02 -0.17 14.20
CA GLU A 144 -21.56 0.98 13.40
C GLU A 144 -20.07 1.20 13.64
N GLU A 145 -19.61 1.22 14.89
CA GLU A 145 -18.21 1.35 15.29
C GLU A 145 -17.35 0.24 14.65
N ASP A 146 -17.76 -1.02 14.78
CA ASP A 146 -17.05 -2.16 14.22
C ASP A 146 -16.85 -2.03 12.70
N ARG A 147 -17.92 -1.63 11.98
CA ARG A 147 -17.85 -1.40 10.52
C ARG A 147 -16.94 -0.24 10.14
N LEU A 148 -16.95 0.84 10.92
CA LEU A 148 -16.05 1.97 10.68
C LEU A 148 -14.60 1.58 10.96
N LYS A 149 -14.33 0.85 12.05
CA LYS A 149 -12.99 0.33 12.38
C LYS A 149 -12.45 -0.61 11.31
N GLU A 150 -13.27 -1.53 10.83
CA GLU A 150 -12.87 -2.45 9.77
C GLU A 150 -12.47 -1.72 8.48
N ARG A 151 -13.20 -0.66 8.11
CA ARG A 151 -13.02 0.04 6.84
C ARG A 151 -12.04 1.20 6.89
N MET A 152 -11.94 1.88 8.04
CA MET A 152 -11.24 3.17 8.19
C MET A 152 -10.26 3.19 9.35
N GLY A 153 -10.12 2.10 10.12
CA GLY A 153 -9.22 2.06 11.28
C GLY A 153 -7.79 2.45 10.94
N GLY A 154 -7.28 2.03 9.78
CA GLY A 154 -5.96 2.41 9.29
C GLY A 154 -5.82 3.87 8.87
N LEU A 155 -6.93 4.62 8.77
CA LEU A 155 -6.94 6.04 8.40
C LEU A 155 -7.09 6.96 9.63
N ALA A 156 -7.23 6.43 10.84
CA ALA A 156 -7.51 7.20 12.06
C ALA A 156 -6.51 8.34 12.29
N GLY A 157 -5.23 8.11 12.04
CA GLY A 157 -4.16 9.11 12.16
C GLY A 157 -4.04 10.11 11.00
N LEU A 158 -4.86 9.98 9.94
CA LEU A 158 -4.72 10.81 8.75
C LEU A 158 -5.38 12.18 8.96
N SER A 159 -4.57 13.24 9.06
CA SER A 159 -5.04 14.61 9.24
C SER A 159 -5.23 15.38 7.92
N LYS A 160 -4.46 15.04 6.89
CA LYS A 160 -4.48 15.62 5.54
C LYS A 160 -4.37 14.51 4.48
N THR A 161 -4.57 14.84 3.22
CA THR A 161 -4.31 13.92 2.11
C THR A 161 -2.84 13.47 2.16
N PRO A 162 -2.54 12.18 1.89
CA PRO A 162 -1.17 11.67 1.90
C PRO A 162 -0.35 12.29 0.78
N ASP A 163 0.95 12.39 0.99
CA ASP A 163 1.89 12.95 0.03
C ASP A 163 2.37 11.89 -0.98
N LEU A 164 2.23 10.59 -0.66
CA LEU A 164 2.63 9.45 -1.49
C LEU A 164 1.73 8.24 -1.19
N LEU A 165 1.37 7.48 -2.21
CA LEU A 165 0.74 6.16 -2.06
C LEU A 165 1.72 5.03 -2.39
N VAL A 166 1.70 3.97 -1.60
CA VAL A 166 2.31 2.67 -1.93
C VAL A 166 1.18 1.69 -2.16
N ILE A 167 0.96 1.28 -3.40
CA ILE A 167 -0.17 0.44 -3.82
C ILE A 167 0.34 -0.94 -4.23
N VAL A 168 -0.24 -1.99 -3.68
CA VAL A 168 -0.02 -3.37 -4.13
C VAL A 168 -1.15 -3.75 -5.08
N ASP A 169 -0.80 -4.04 -6.33
CA ASP A 169 -1.71 -4.33 -7.44
C ASP A 169 -2.58 -3.13 -7.86
N THR A 170 -2.03 -2.33 -8.76
CA THR A 170 -2.70 -1.14 -9.30
C THR A 170 -3.94 -1.47 -10.13
N ASN A 171 -4.04 -2.67 -10.71
CA ASN A 171 -5.21 -3.10 -11.47
C ASN A 171 -6.42 -3.36 -10.55
N SER A 172 -6.22 -4.10 -9.46
CA SER A 172 -7.27 -4.34 -8.47
C SER A 172 -7.68 -3.05 -7.74
N GLU A 173 -6.72 -2.16 -7.48
CA GLU A 173 -6.92 -0.88 -6.78
C GLU A 173 -7.11 0.30 -7.75
N SER A 174 -7.73 0.05 -8.91
CA SER A 174 -7.93 1.06 -9.97
C SER A 174 -8.66 2.32 -9.49
N ILE A 175 -9.55 2.21 -8.49
CA ILE A 175 -10.24 3.36 -7.91
C ILE A 175 -9.23 4.25 -7.16
N ALA A 176 -8.36 3.66 -6.34
CA ALA A 176 -7.31 4.39 -5.62
C ALA A 176 -6.34 5.07 -6.59
N VAL A 177 -5.94 4.37 -7.66
CA VAL A 177 -5.07 4.89 -8.72
C VAL A 177 -5.72 6.09 -9.41
N ASN A 178 -6.98 6.00 -9.78
CA ASN A 178 -7.71 7.10 -10.45
C ASN A 178 -7.85 8.32 -9.53
N GLU A 179 -8.18 8.12 -8.26
CA GLU A 179 -8.26 9.21 -7.29
C GLU A 179 -6.88 9.87 -7.07
N ALA A 180 -5.81 9.07 -6.98
CA ALA A 180 -4.44 9.58 -6.85
C ALA A 180 -4.03 10.42 -8.07
N LYS A 181 -4.37 9.98 -9.28
CA LYS A 181 -4.13 10.76 -10.51
C LYS A 181 -4.90 12.07 -10.52
N LEU A 182 -6.18 12.07 -10.11
CA LEU A 182 -7.01 13.27 -10.02
C LEU A 182 -6.50 14.27 -8.97
N THR A 183 -5.93 13.79 -7.88
CA THR A 183 -5.41 14.63 -6.80
C THR A 183 -3.90 14.90 -6.91
N HIS A 184 -3.26 14.43 -7.99
CA HIS A 184 -1.83 14.56 -8.25
C HIS A 184 -0.93 13.97 -7.14
N VAL A 185 -1.41 12.93 -6.45
CA VAL A 185 -0.61 12.20 -5.46
C VAL A 185 0.22 11.13 -6.20
N PRO A 186 1.56 11.14 -6.08
CA PRO A 186 2.41 10.15 -6.72
C PRO A 186 2.19 8.75 -6.14
N ILE A 187 2.43 7.73 -6.97
CA ILE A 187 2.20 6.32 -6.64
C ILE A 187 3.49 5.53 -6.82
N ILE A 188 3.91 4.81 -5.78
CA ILE A 188 4.79 3.64 -5.89
C ILE A 188 3.87 2.43 -6.06
N GLY A 189 3.91 1.77 -7.22
CA GLY A 189 3.05 0.62 -7.53
C GLY A 189 3.83 -0.68 -7.59
N ILE A 190 3.51 -1.66 -6.72
CA ILE A 190 3.94 -3.05 -6.88
C ILE A 190 2.93 -3.69 -7.82
N MET A 191 3.36 -4.06 -9.03
CA MET A 191 2.46 -4.45 -10.10
C MET A 191 2.96 -5.65 -10.89
N SER A 192 2.03 -6.50 -11.31
CA SER A 192 2.31 -7.65 -12.17
C SER A 192 2.07 -7.30 -13.65
N THR A 193 2.16 -8.30 -14.51
CA THR A 193 2.08 -8.14 -15.97
C THR A 193 0.69 -7.78 -16.51
N ASP A 194 -0.35 -7.77 -15.70
CA ASP A 194 -1.73 -7.40 -16.02
C ASP A 194 -2.08 -5.93 -15.74
N CYS A 195 -1.14 -5.18 -15.18
CA CYS A 195 -1.30 -3.76 -14.87
C CYS A 195 -0.79 -2.85 -16.00
N ASP A 196 -1.21 -1.60 -16.06
CA ASP A 196 -0.59 -0.58 -16.91
C ASP A 196 0.55 0.12 -16.16
N VAL A 197 1.76 0.10 -16.72
CA VAL A 197 2.95 0.80 -16.14
C VAL A 197 2.68 2.28 -15.88
N LYS A 198 1.82 2.91 -16.67
CA LYS A 198 1.47 4.33 -16.54
C LYS A 198 0.61 4.64 -15.31
N ASP A 199 0.10 3.63 -14.64
CA ASP A 199 -0.71 3.79 -13.43
C ASP A 199 0.11 4.18 -12.20
N ALA A 200 1.41 3.90 -12.22
CA ALA A 200 2.32 4.27 -11.15
C ALA A 200 3.37 5.27 -11.61
N THR A 201 3.69 6.24 -10.75
CA THR A 201 4.81 7.18 -10.96
C THR A 201 6.14 6.44 -10.83
N TYR A 202 6.20 5.51 -9.87
CA TYR A 202 7.35 4.65 -9.59
C TYR A 202 6.89 3.18 -9.64
N PRO A 203 6.89 2.55 -10.83
CA PRO A 203 6.45 1.17 -10.97
C PRO A 203 7.52 0.20 -10.44
N ILE A 204 7.11 -0.82 -9.70
CA ILE A 204 7.94 -1.96 -9.30
C ILE A 204 7.29 -3.19 -9.91
N VAL A 205 7.85 -3.66 -11.03
CA VAL A 205 7.28 -4.81 -11.76
C VAL A 205 7.74 -6.10 -11.10
N ALA A 206 6.84 -6.80 -10.43
CA ALA A 206 7.13 -8.02 -9.68
C ALA A 206 5.86 -8.88 -9.48
N ASN A 207 6.03 -10.07 -8.93
CA ASN A 207 4.92 -10.95 -8.56
C ASN A 207 4.16 -10.39 -7.35
N ASP A 208 3.02 -9.80 -7.58
CA ASP A 208 2.13 -9.25 -6.55
C ASP A 208 1.19 -10.29 -5.89
N ALA A 209 1.14 -11.51 -6.40
CA ALA A 209 0.38 -12.62 -5.85
C ALA A 209 1.20 -13.46 -4.83
N SER A 210 2.53 -13.25 -4.75
CA SER A 210 3.40 -13.94 -3.80
C SER A 210 3.53 -13.15 -2.50
N VAL A 211 3.07 -13.71 -1.39
CA VAL A 211 3.26 -13.11 -0.05
C VAL A 211 4.73 -12.80 0.22
N LYS A 212 5.66 -13.71 -0.17
CA LYS A 212 7.09 -13.53 0.05
C LYS A 212 7.65 -12.34 -0.74
N THR A 213 7.25 -12.18 -1.99
CA THR A 213 7.68 -11.07 -2.85
C THR A 213 7.16 -9.74 -2.31
N VAL A 214 5.87 -9.66 -2.00
CA VAL A 214 5.25 -8.44 -1.45
C VAL A 214 5.90 -8.08 -0.12
N THR A 215 6.13 -9.07 0.77
CA THR A 215 6.81 -8.85 2.05
C THR A 215 8.22 -8.31 1.86
N TYR A 216 8.99 -8.89 0.95
CA TYR A 216 10.34 -8.44 0.67
C TYR A 216 10.36 -6.98 0.19
N ILE A 217 9.58 -6.66 -0.84
CA ILE A 217 9.54 -5.31 -1.42
C ILE A 217 9.05 -4.28 -0.40
N LEU A 218 7.97 -4.57 0.32
CA LEU A 218 7.44 -3.65 1.33
C LEU A 218 8.41 -3.43 2.51
N ASN A 219 9.16 -4.47 2.93
CA ASN A 219 10.20 -4.33 3.95
C ASN A 219 11.36 -3.44 3.48
N GLU A 220 11.82 -3.61 2.24
CA GLU A 220 12.85 -2.76 1.64
C GLU A 220 12.42 -1.29 1.61
N LEU A 221 11.17 -1.02 1.18
CA LEU A 221 10.60 0.32 1.18
C LEU A 221 10.47 0.88 2.61
N ALA A 222 10.04 0.06 3.57
CA ALA A 222 9.91 0.46 4.97
C ALA A 222 11.26 0.77 5.61
N ALA A 223 12.29 -0.02 5.31
CA ALA A 223 13.65 0.22 5.79
C ALA A 223 14.21 1.55 5.26
N SER A 224 14.02 1.83 3.96
CA SER A 224 14.42 3.09 3.34
C SER A 224 13.67 4.29 3.93
N PHE A 225 12.36 4.16 4.15
CA PHE A 225 11.56 5.21 4.81
C PHE A 225 12.08 5.52 6.22
N LYS A 226 12.38 4.48 7.02
CA LYS A 226 12.94 4.62 8.36
C LYS A 226 14.31 5.30 8.32
N ALA A 227 15.17 4.88 7.39
CA ALA A 227 16.50 5.46 7.23
C ALA A 227 16.44 6.97 6.95
N GLY A 228 15.55 7.40 6.05
CA GLY A 228 15.32 8.82 5.79
C GLY A 228 14.82 9.57 7.01
N ARG A 229 13.82 9.04 7.72
CA ARG A 229 13.26 9.65 8.92
C ARG A 229 14.28 9.77 10.07
N ASP A 230 15.09 8.76 10.26
CA ASP A 230 16.08 8.72 11.34
C ASP A 230 17.34 9.56 10.99
N GLY A 231 17.67 9.72 9.69
CA GLY A 231 18.70 10.62 9.20
C GLY A 231 18.36 12.10 9.49
N SER A 232 17.15 12.51 9.17
CA SER A 232 16.68 13.89 9.41
C SER A 232 16.72 14.28 10.90
N LYS A 233 16.33 13.37 11.79
CA LYS A 233 16.38 13.61 13.25
C LYS A 233 17.80 13.82 13.79
N LYS A 234 18.83 13.28 13.13
CA LYS A 234 20.22 13.46 13.52
C LYS A 234 20.82 14.79 13.04
N GLU A 235 20.26 15.39 12.00
CA GLU A 235 20.68 16.70 11.49
C GLU A 235 20.04 17.85 12.28
N GLU A 236 18.90 17.61 12.96
CA GLU A 236 18.20 18.61 13.78
C GLU A 236 18.65 18.60 15.27
N ALA A 237 19.44 17.62 15.71
CA ALA A 237 19.91 17.45 17.08
C ALA A 237 21.38 17.86 17.23
#